data_2f14c396bc915c38f7d1789ac424bfbe
#
_entry.id   2f14c396bc915c38f7d1789ac424bfbe
#
_cell.length_a   1.000
_cell.length_b   1.000
_cell.length_c   1.000
_cell.angle_alpha   90.00
_cell.angle_beta   90.00
_cell.angle_gamma   90.00
#
_symmetry.space_group_name_H-M   'P 1'
#
loop_
_entity.id
_entity.type
_entity.pdbx_description
1 polymer ?
#
loop_
_entity_poly.entity_id
_entity_poly.type
_entity_poly.pdbx_seq_one_letter_code
_entity_poly.pdbx_strand_id
1 'polypeptide(L)'
;CIRDRDMGALVAGAKYKGEFEERLKAVINEVKKSEGDIILFIDEIHTLVGAGKGEGAMDAANILKPALARGELRSIGATTLDEYQKYFEKDKALERRFQIVMVNEPDTLSTISILRGLKERYENHHHVRIKDDAIIAAVELSNRYITDRFLPDKAIDLMDEAAAKLRMEVDSVPEELDEISRKIKQLEIEREAIKRENDKPKLEQIGKELAELKEQENSYNCLLYTSPSPRDI
;
A
#
# COMPACT_ATOMS: atom_id res chain seq x y z
N CYS A 1 5.51 5.17 -25.88
CA CYS A 1 4.75 5.46 -24.65
C CYS A 1 4.25 4.14 -24.07
N ILE A 2 4.50 3.90 -22.79
CA ILE A 2 3.93 2.76 -22.05
C ILE A 2 2.65 3.27 -21.42
N ARG A 3 1.50 2.67 -21.76
CA ARG A 3 0.23 2.95 -21.10
C ARG A 3 -0.14 1.73 -20.25
N ASP A 4 -0.22 1.96 -18.98
CA ASP A 4 -0.81 1.03 -18.03
C ASP A 4 -2.34 1.12 -18.14
N ARG A 5 -2.99 -0.03 -18.34
CA ARG A 5 -4.44 -0.16 -18.34
C ARG A 5 -4.81 -1.24 -17.35
N ASP A 6 -5.47 -0.83 -16.30
CA ASP A 6 -6.08 -1.74 -15.35
C ASP A 6 -7.16 -2.58 -16.06
N MET A 7 -6.95 -3.90 -16.10
CA MET A 7 -7.91 -4.85 -16.64
C MET A 7 -9.21 -4.87 -15.84
N GLY A 8 -9.13 -4.59 -14.52
CA GLY A 8 -10.30 -4.44 -13.68
C GLY A 8 -11.21 -3.31 -14.15
N ALA A 9 -10.65 -2.19 -14.61
CA ALA A 9 -11.41 -1.07 -15.16
C ALA A 9 -12.08 -1.41 -16.52
N LEU A 10 -11.49 -2.29 -17.33
CA LEU A 10 -12.09 -2.76 -18.58
C LEU A 10 -13.25 -3.73 -18.33
N VAL A 11 -13.17 -4.53 -17.27
CA VAL A 11 -14.22 -5.47 -16.83
C VAL A 11 -15.27 -4.76 -15.99
N ALA A 12 -14.89 -3.75 -15.20
CA ALA A 12 -15.80 -3.01 -14.34
C ALA A 12 -16.92 -2.34 -15.16
N GLY A 13 -18.16 -2.68 -14.82
CA GLY A 13 -19.35 -2.16 -15.48
C GLY A 13 -19.74 -2.82 -16.80
N ALA A 14 -19.01 -3.82 -17.28
CA ALA A 14 -19.47 -4.66 -18.40
C ALA A 14 -20.50 -5.67 -17.89
N LYS A 15 -21.79 -5.40 -18.07
CA LYS A 15 -22.87 -6.32 -17.67
C LYS A 15 -22.98 -7.54 -18.60
N TYR A 16 -22.45 -7.45 -19.81
CA TYR A 16 -22.54 -8.49 -20.82
C TYR A 16 -21.16 -8.76 -21.45
N LYS A 17 -20.92 -10.02 -21.84
CA LYS A 17 -19.70 -10.50 -22.49
C LYS A 17 -19.30 -9.65 -23.71
N GLY A 18 -20.27 -9.22 -24.52
CA GLY A 18 -20.03 -8.41 -25.72
C GLY A 18 -19.42 -7.03 -25.46
N GLU A 19 -19.80 -6.37 -24.37
CA GLU A 19 -19.28 -5.03 -24.04
C GLU A 19 -17.78 -5.04 -23.73
N PHE A 20 -17.31 -6.04 -23.02
CA PHE A 20 -15.87 -6.19 -22.75
C PHE A 20 -15.09 -6.47 -24.03
N GLU A 21 -15.59 -7.38 -24.89
CA GLU A 21 -14.95 -7.69 -26.16
C GLU A 21 -14.86 -6.45 -27.05
N GLU A 22 -15.91 -5.64 -27.12
CA GLU A 22 -15.91 -4.39 -27.88
C GLU A 22 -14.92 -3.37 -27.33
N ARG A 23 -14.86 -3.20 -26.00
CA ARG A 23 -13.89 -2.32 -25.35
C ARG A 23 -12.46 -2.77 -25.60
N LEU A 24 -12.17 -4.06 -25.48
CA LEU A 24 -10.85 -4.62 -25.75
C LEU A 24 -10.46 -4.44 -27.22
N LYS A 25 -11.37 -4.70 -28.15
CA LYS A 25 -11.17 -4.47 -29.58
C LYS A 25 -10.91 -2.99 -29.88
N ALA A 26 -11.62 -2.06 -29.22
CA ALA A 26 -11.41 -0.63 -29.37
C ALA A 26 -9.99 -0.22 -28.95
N VAL A 27 -9.53 -0.68 -27.77
CA VAL A 27 -8.17 -0.44 -27.28
C VAL A 27 -7.11 -0.99 -28.24
N ILE A 28 -7.27 -2.23 -28.71
CA ILE A 28 -6.35 -2.85 -29.66
C ILE A 28 -6.30 -2.06 -30.96
N ASN A 29 -7.44 -1.61 -31.47
CA ASN A 29 -7.51 -0.81 -32.70
C ASN A 29 -6.85 0.56 -32.53
N GLU A 30 -6.97 1.18 -31.35
CA GLU A 30 -6.25 2.44 -31.04
C GLU A 30 -4.74 2.23 -31.02
N VAL A 31 -4.26 1.14 -30.36
CA VAL A 31 -2.84 0.79 -30.33
C VAL A 31 -2.31 0.48 -31.73
N LYS A 32 -3.07 -0.22 -32.56
CA LYS A 32 -2.67 -0.51 -33.95
C LYS A 32 -2.50 0.76 -34.79
N LYS A 33 -3.36 1.76 -34.62
CA LYS A 33 -3.28 3.04 -35.32
C LYS A 33 -2.04 3.84 -34.97
N SER A 34 -1.42 3.57 -33.83
CA SER A 34 -0.18 4.24 -33.41
C SER A 34 1.10 3.70 -34.07
N GLU A 35 1.00 2.76 -35.02
CA GLU A 35 2.10 2.20 -35.81
C GLU A 35 3.32 1.73 -34.97
N GLY A 36 3.08 1.31 -33.73
CA GLY A 36 4.11 0.77 -32.83
C GLY A 36 4.69 1.75 -31.82
N ASP A 37 4.19 2.98 -31.76
CA ASP A 37 4.61 3.97 -30.76
C ASP A 37 4.08 3.67 -29.35
N ILE A 38 3.08 2.77 -29.25
CA ILE A 38 2.46 2.37 -28.00
C ILE A 38 2.86 0.92 -27.70
N ILE A 39 3.36 0.68 -26.50
CA ILE A 39 3.56 -0.65 -25.91
C ILE A 39 2.48 -0.85 -24.86
N LEU A 40 1.71 -1.91 -25.00
CA LEU A 40 0.65 -2.27 -24.07
C LEU A 40 1.23 -3.14 -22.95
N PHE A 41 1.18 -2.65 -21.70
CA PHE A 41 1.49 -3.46 -20.53
C PHE A 41 0.20 -4.08 -19.98
N ILE A 42 0.21 -5.41 -19.79
CA ILE A 42 -0.92 -6.18 -19.29
C ILE A 42 -0.45 -6.91 -18.05
N ASP A 43 -0.90 -6.44 -16.89
CA ASP A 43 -0.68 -7.13 -15.63
C ASP A 43 -1.64 -8.33 -15.52
N GLU A 44 -1.22 -9.37 -14.80
CA GLU A 44 -1.96 -10.62 -14.65
C GLU A 44 -2.51 -11.17 -16.00
N ILE A 45 -1.67 -11.17 -17.03
CA ILE A 45 -2.10 -11.54 -18.40
C ILE A 45 -2.74 -12.93 -18.46
N HIS A 46 -2.48 -13.79 -17.49
CA HIS A 46 -3.11 -15.10 -17.36
C HIS A 46 -4.64 -15.02 -17.22
N THR A 47 -5.16 -13.91 -16.67
CA THR A 47 -6.62 -13.71 -16.55
C THR A 47 -7.31 -13.66 -17.91
N LEU A 48 -6.61 -13.16 -18.92
CA LEU A 48 -7.11 -13.12 -20.30
C LEU A 48 -7.09 -14.49 -21.00
N VAL A 49 -6.21 -15.38 -20.57
CA VAL A 49 -5.98 -16.71 -21.18
C VAL A 49 -6.78 -17.79 -20.46
N GLY A 50 -6.88 -17.68 -19.11
CA GLY A 50 -7.52 -18.69 -18.27
C GLY A 50 -9.04 -18.59 -18.19
N ALA A 51 -9.59 -17.46 -18.58
CA ALA A 51 -11.02 -17.17 -18.46
C ALA A 51 -11.93 -18.04 -19.37
N GLY A 52 -11.37 -18.87 -20.23
CA GLY A 52 -12.15 -19.68 -21.23
C GLY A 52 -12.78 -20.98 -20.73
N LYS A 53 -12.70 -21.34 -19.44
CA LYS A 53 -13.19 -22.65 -18.93
C LYS A 53 -14.47 -22.63 -18.10
N GLY A 54 -15.10 -21.47 -17.89
CA GLY A 54 -16.41 -21.36 -17.22
C GLY A 54 -17.49 -20.86 -18.17
N GLU A 55 -18.76 -21.25 -17.95
CA GLU A 55 -19.91 -20.66 -18.65
C GLU A 55 -19.92 -19.15 -18.43
N GLY A 56 -19.52 -18.35 -19.42
CA GLY A 56 -19.42 -16.89 -19.37
C GLY A 56 -18.00 -16.33 -19.39
N ALA A 57 -16.95 -17.15 -19.37
CA ALA A 57 -15.58 -16.69 -19.39
C ALA A 57 -15.17 -16.12 -20.76
N MET A 58 -14.53 -14.96 -20.72
CA MET A 58 -14.16 -14.17 -21.90
C MET A 58 -12.94 -14.76 -22.57
N ASP A 59 -13.04 -15.11 -23.83
CA ASP A 59 -11.90 -15.56 -24.63
C ASP A 59 -11.14 -14.36 -25.22
N ALA A 60 -10.63 -13.50 -24.33
CA ALA A 60 -9.84 -12.34 -24.73
C ALA A 60 -8.54 -12.75 -25.47
N ALA A 61 -8.04 -13.95 -25.19
CA ALA A 61 -6.89 -14.50 -25.89
C ALA A 61 -7.13 -14.59 -27.39
N ASN A 62 -8.32 -14.99 -27.84
CA ASN A 62 -8.64 -15.09 -29.26
C ASN A 62 -8.72 -13.73 -29.97
N ILE A 63 -8.95 -12.64 -29.22
CA ILE A 63 -8.92 -11.29 -29.76
C ILE A 63 -7.47 -10.78 -29.91
N LEU A 64 -6.60 -11.14 -28.94
CA LEU A 64 -5.19 -10.73 -28.95
C LEU A 64 -4.34 -11.51 -29.95
N LYS A 65 -4.57 -12.83 -30.09
CA LYS A 65 -3.79 -13.73 -30.94
C LYS A 65 -3.57 -13.24 -32.37
N PRO A 66 -4.57 -12.72 -33.11
CA PRO A 66 -4.36 -12.23 -34.46
C PRO A 66 -3.50 -10.99 -34.55
N ALA A 67 -3.65 -10.05 -33.59
CA ALA A 67 -2.88 -8.81 -33.57
C ALA A 67 -1.41 -9.06 -33.18
N LEU A 68 -1.17 -9.96 -32.23
CA LEU A 68 0.17 -10.42 -31.88
C LEU A 68 0.84 -11.18 -33.03
N ALA A 69 0.08 -12.03 -33.74
CA ALA A 69 0.61 -12.82 -34.85
C ALA A 69 1.10 -11.97 -36.02
N ARG A 70 0.43 -10.84 -36.27
CA ARG A 70 0.80 -9.91 -37.35
C ARG A 70 1.83 -8.87 -36.93
N GLY A 71 2.28 -8.87 -35.65
CA GLY A 71 3.19 -7.86 -35.12
C GLY A 71 2.56 -6.46 -34.99
N GLU A 72 1.24 -6.36 -35.10
CA GLU A 72 0.48 -5.11 -35.00
C GLU A 72 0.36 -4.61 -33.54
N LEU A 73 0.60 -5.49 -32.59
CA LEU A 73 0.51 -5.20 -31.15
C LEU A 73 1.84 -5.54 -30.48
N ARG A 74 2.46 -4.51 -29.90
CA ARG A 74 3.61 -4.69 -28.98
C ARG A 74 3.08 -4.74 -27.56
N SER A 75 3.32 -5.84 -26.86
CA SER A 75 2.80 -6.02 -25.50
C SER A 75 3.82 -6.65 -24.57
N ILE A 76 3.75 -6.26 -23.31
CA ILE A 76 4.48 -6.85 -22.19
C ILE A 76 3.41 -7.43 -21.27
N GLY A 77 3.46 -8.73 -20.99
CA GLY A 77 2.56 -9.39 -20.05
C GLY A 77 3.31 -9.76 -18.79
N ALA A 78 2.74 -9.46 -17.62
CA ALA A 78 3.25 -9.92 -16.33
C ALA A 78 2.37 -11.05 -15.79
N THR A 79 2.98 -12.06 -15.19
CA THR A 79 2.28 -13.17 -14.55
C THR A 79 3.23 -13.90 -13.59
N THR A 80 2.72 -14.75 -12.73
CA THR A 80 3.51 -15.63 -11.88
C THR A 80 3.96 -16.88 -12.65
N LEU A 81 5.00 -17.56 -12.15
CA LEU A 81 5.49 -18.81 -12.77
C LEU A 81 4.43 -19.91 -12.81
N ASP A 82 3.71 -20.08 -11.70
CA ASP A 82 2.68 -21.11 -11.59
C ASP A 82 1.55 -20.87 -12.59
N GLU A 83 1.13 -19.61 -12.76
CA GLU A 83 0.09 -19.23 -13.70
C GLU A 83 0.56 -19.30 -15.14
N TYR A 84 1.84 -18.98 -15.41
CA TYR A 84 2.43 -19.19 -16.71
C TYR A 84 2.36 -20.67 -17.12
N GLN A 85 2.81 -21.59 -16.26
CA GLN A 85 2.77 -23.03 -16.50
C GLN A 85 1.33 -23.54 -16.66
N LYS A 86 0.42 -23.03 -15.87
CA LYS A 86 -0.97 -23.46 -15.87
C LYS A 86 -1.76 -23.02 -17.11
N TYR A 87 -1.49 -21.81 -17.60
CA TYR A 87 -2.30 -21.18 -18.65
C TYR A 87 -1.55 -20.95 -19.97
N PHE A 88 -0.30 -20.47 -19.93
CA PHE A 88 0.44 -20.10 -21.13
C PHE A 88 1.12 -21.29 -21.82
N GLU A 89 1.80 -22.16 -21.09
CA GLU A 89 2.46 -23.35 -21.68
C GLU A 89 1.46 -24.27 -22.39
N LYS A 90 0.21 -24.26 -21.98
CA LYS A 90 -0.85 -25.06 -22.60
C LYS A 90 -1.34 -24.46 -23.91
N ASP A 91 -1.19 -23.16 -24.11
CA ASP A 91 -1.56 -22.47 -25.34
C ASP A 91 -0.34 -22.19 -26.21
N LYS A 92 0.08 -23.17 -27.00
CA LYS A 92 1.21 -23.08 -27.92
C LYS A 92 1.15 -21.91 -28.90
N ALA A 93 -0.02 -21.34 -29.12
CA ALA A 93 -0.18 -20.18 -29.98
C ALA A 93 0.25 -18.88 -29.28
N LEU A 94 0.05 -18.75 -27.98
CA LEU A 94 0.54 -17.62 -27.19
C LEU A 94 2.02 -17.81 -26.83
N GLU A 95 2.43 -19.00 -26.42
CA GLU A 95 3.83 -19.31 -26.09
C GLU A 95 4.81 -18.89 -27.20
N ARG A 96 4.47 -19.13 -28.45
CA ARG A 96 5.30 -18.74 -29.62
C ARG A 96 5.33 -17.23 -29.89
N ARG A 97 4.49 -16.43 -29.25
CA ARG A 97 4.35 -14.98 -29.49
C ARG A 97 4.88 -14.11 -28.35
N PHE A 98 5.13 -14.71 -27.21
CA PHE A 98 5.76 -14.05 -26.08
C PHE A 98 7.10 -14.68 -25.77
N GLN A 99 8.13 -13.84 -25.65
CA GLN A 99 9.40 -14.28 -25.12
C GLN A 99 9.38 -14.15 -23.61
N ILE A 100 9.80 -15.19 -22.92
CA ILE A 100 9.88 -15.21 -21.46
C ILE A 100 11.08 -14.36 -21.02
N VAL A 101 10.82 -13.42 -20.10
CA VAL A 101 11.83 -12.66 -19.39
C VAL A 101 11.65 -12.95 -17.91
N MET A 102 12.60 -13.70 -17.34
CA MET A 102 12.59 -14.02 -15.91
C MET A 102 13.01 -12.83 -15.09
N VAL A 103 12.20 -12.47 -14.11
CA VAL A 103 12.51 -11.47 -13.09
C VAL A 103 12.84 -12.21 -11.80
N ASN A 104 14.12 -12.33 -11.49
CA ASN A 104 14.59 -13.03 -10.30
C ASN A 104 14.58 -12.09 -9.09
N GLU A 105 14.48 -12.68 -7.91
CA GLU A 105 14.66 -11.98 -6.65
C GLU A 105 16.07 -11.33 -6.60
N PRO A 106 16.17 -10.03 -6.23
CA PRO A 106 17.47 -9.37 -6.10
C PRO A 106 18.23 -9.91 -4.89
N ASP A 107 19.54 -9.84 -4.96
CA ASP A 107 20.40 -10.17 -3.82
C ASP A 107 20.30 -9.11 -2.70
N THR A 108 20.84 -9.43 -1.54
CA THR A 108 20.81 -8.57 -0.35
C THR A 108 21.42 -7.18 -0.61
N LEU A 109 22.55 -7.12 -1.32
CA LEU A 109 23.24 -5.85 -1.60
C LEU A 109 22.46 -4.97 -2.57
N SER A 110 21.90 -5.56 -3.62
CA SER A 110 21.02 -4.87 -4.57
C SER A 110 19.75 -4.38 -3.87
N THR A 111 19.20 -5.18 -2.97
CA THR A 111 18.02 -4.79 -2.18
C THR A 111 18.30 -3.61 -1.26
N ILE A 112 19.43 -3.58 -0.56
CA ILE A 112 19.86 -2.42 0.25
C ILE A 112 19.93 -1.16 -0.61
N SER A 113 20.48 -1.27 -1.82
CA SER A 113 20.58 -0.13 -2.75
C SER A 113 19.21 0.35 -3.20
N ILE A 114 18.27 -0.57 -3.44
CA ILE A 114 16.88 -0.22 -3.77
C ILE A 114 16.20 0.53 -2.62
N LEU A 115 16.31 0.01 -1.39
CA LEU A 115 15.71 0.65 -0.21
C LEU A 115 16.32 2.04 0.07
N ARG A 116 17.63 2.20 -0.13
CA ARG A 116 18.28 3.52 -0.05
C ARG A 116 17.68 4.52 -1.03
N GLY A 117 17.36 4.07 -2.25
CA GLY A 117 16.69 4.89 -3.26
C GLY A 117 15.25 5.25 -2.90
N LEU A 118 14.58 4.43 -2.08
CA LEU A 118 13.20 4.66 -1.64
C LEU A 118 13.11 5.44 -0.32
N LYS A 119 14.19 5.46 0.47
CA LYS A 119 14.28 6.03 1.81
C LYS A 119 13.59 7.39 1.95
N GLU A 120 13.96 8.36 1.12
CA GLU A 120 13.45 9.73 1.19
C GLU A 120 11.92 9.79 1.04
N ARG A 121 11.34 8.93 0.20
CA ARG A 121 9.88 8.88 0.00
C ARG A 121 9.17 8.41 1.26
N TYR A 122 9.71 7.39 1.94
CA TYR A 122 9.14 6.84 3.18
C TYR A 122 9.35 7.80 4.35
N GLU A 123 10.52 8.45 4.46
CA GLU A 123 10.77 9.50 5.45
C GLU A 123 9.76 10.65 5.33
N ASN A 124 9.50 11.09 4.09
CA ASN A 124 8.52 12.16 3.83
C ASN A 124 7.08 11.72 4.09
N HIS A 125 6.74 10.45 3.82
CA HIS A 125 5.39 9.93 4.03
C HIS A 125 5.06 9.77 5.51
N HIS A 126 5.96 9.14 6.27
CA HIS A 126 5.75 8.85 7.69
C HIS A 126 6.23 9.99 8.61
N HIS A 127 6.93 10.99 8.08
CA HIS A 127 7.55 12.07 8.86
C HIS A 127 8.50 11.55 9.95
N VAL A 128 9.23 10.49 9.67
CA VAL A 128 10.25 9.88 10.53
C VAL A 128 11.58 9.81 9.81
N ARG A 129 12.67 9.78 10.55
CA ARG A 129 14.01 9.64 9.99
C ARG A 129 14.44 8.18 10.00
N ILE A 130 14.85 7.65 8.85
CA ILE A 130 15.28 6.26 8.68
C ILE A 130 16.81 6.22 8.60
N LYS A 131 17.48 5.58 9.56
CA LYS A 131 18.94 5.41 9.54
C LYS A 131 19.35 4.32 8.55
N ASP A 132 20.58 4.38 8.04
CA ASP A 132 21.09 3.37 7.09
C ASP A 132 21.17 1.98 7.73
N ASP A 133 21.54 1.91 9.00
CA ASP A 133 21.55 0.66 9.76
C ASP A 133 20.16 0.00 9.84
N ALA A 134 19.09 0.81 9.89
CA ALA A 134 17.73 0.30 9.88
C ALA A 134 17.36 -0.32 8.52
N ILE A 135 17.85 0.25 7.42
CA ILE A 135 17.68 -0.30 6.08
C ILE A 135 18.40 -1.66 5.97
N ILE A 136 19.64 -1.73 6.41
CA ILE A 136 20.42 -2.97 6.41
C ILE A 136 19.73 -4.04 7.25
N ALA A 137 19.31 -3.67 8.47
CA ALA A 137 18.58 -4.57 9.37
C ALA A 137 17.25 -5.04 8.75
N ALA A 138 16.48 -4.16 8.10
CA ALA A 138 15.24 -4.52 7.43
C ALA A 138 15.45 -5.59 6.35
N VAL A 139 16.51 -5.46 5.54
CA VAL A 139 16.84 -6.43 4.51
C VAL A 139 17.29 -7.76 5.11
N GLU A 140 18.20 -7.73 6.08
CA GLU A 140 18.73 -8.94 6.71
C GLU A 140 17.67 -9.72 7.50
N LEU A 141 16.88 -9.01 8.32
CA LEU A 141 15.85 -9.62 9.14
C LEU A 141 14.68 -10.14 8.28
N SER A 142 14.24 -9.39 7.28
CA SER A 142 13.20 -9.87 6.37
C SER A 142 13.65 -11.10 5.58
N ASN A 143 14.92 -11.12 5.13
CA ASN A 143 15.45 -12.28 4.42
C ASN A 143 15.56 -13.53 5.31
N ARG A 144 15.82 -13.33 6.61
CA ARG A 144 16.01 -14.41 7.58
C ARG A 144 14.70 -14.97 8.10
N TYR A 145 13.70 -14.10 8.37
CA TYR A 145 12.50 -14.49 9.11
C TYR A 145 11.23 -14.52 8.27
N ILE A 146 11.18 -13.80 7.13
CA ILE A 146 10.02 -13.78 6.23
C ILE A 146 10.32 -14.69 5.04
N THR A 147 9.74 -15.89 5.03
CA THR A 147 10.01 -16.94 4.03
C THR A 147 8.92 -17.04 2.95
N ASP A 148 7.77 -16.47 3.16
CA ASP A 148 6.60 -16.52 2.27
C ASP A 148 6.53 -15.36 1.26
N ARG A 149 7.50 -14.44 1.31
CA ARG A 149 7.61 -13.29 0.41
C ARG A 149 9.04 -13.14 -0.12
N PHE A 150 9.17 -12.39 -1.22
CA PHE A 150 10.44 -12.18 -1.91
C PHE A 150 11.01 -10.77 -1.65
N LEU A 151 12.33 -10.63 -1.77
CA LEU A 151 12.99 -9.33 -1.84
C LEU A 151 12.67 -8.68 -3.21
N PRO A 152 12.56 -7.34 -3.29
CA PRO A 152 12.74 -6.36 -2.21
C PRO A 152 11.49 -6.15 -1.35
N ASP A 153 10.32 -6.64 -1.75
CA ASP A 153 9.00 -6.28 -1.19
C ASP A 153 8.93 -6.54 0.32
N LYS A 154 9.34 -7.73 0.80
CA LYS A 154 9.33 -8.05 2.23
C LYS A 154 10.18 -7.11 3.09
N ALA A 155 11.26 -6.56 2.54
CA ALA A 155 12.10 -5.59 3.24
C ALA A 155 11.50 -4.17 3.22
N ILE A 156 10.83 -3.82 2.12
CA ILE A 156 10.08 -2.57 1.99
C ILE A 156 8.90 -2.57 2.98
N ASP A 157 8.12 -3.64 3.02
CA ASP A 157 7.00 -3.79 3.94
C ASP A 157 7.45 -3.66 5.40
N LEU A 158 8.57 -4.31 5.77
CA LEU A 158 9.11 -4.24 7.12
C LEU A 158 9.56 -2.82 7.49
N MET A 159 10.18 -2.11 6.54
CA MET A 159 10.59 -0.71 6.73
C MET A 159 9.38 0.21 6.87
N ASP A 160 8.36 0.02 6.04
CA ASP A 160 7.12 0.79 6.05
C ASP A 160 6.35 0.62 7.36
N GLU A 161 6.16 -0.64 7.79
CA GLU A 161 5.47 -0.97 9.04
C GLU A 161 6.22 -0.43 10.27
N ALA A 162 7.55 -0.55 10.31
CA ALA A 162 8.37 0.00 11.38
C ALA A 162 8.28 1.53 11.44
N ALA A 163 8.29 2.20 10.29
CA ALA A 163 8.15 3.65 10.21
C ALA A 163 6.74 4.11 10.64
N ALA A 164 5.70 3.38 10.22
CA ALA A 164 4.32 3.65 10.63
C ALA A 164 4.14 3.49 12.14
N LYS A 165 4.69 2.41 12.73
CA LYS A 165 4.65 2.17 14.17
C LYS A 165 5.36 3.27 14.95
N LEU A 166 6.56 3.64 14.52
CA LEU A 166 7.31 4.73 15.15
C LEU A 166 6.52 6.06 15.06
N ARG A 167 5.88 6.33 13.93
CA ARG A 167 5.03 7.52 13.78
C ARG A 167 3.86 7.51 14.76
N MET A 168 3.19 6.36 14.92
CA MET A 168 2.11 6.22 15.90
C MET A 168 2.61 6.45 17.34
N GLU A 169 3.79 5.92 17.68
CA GLU A 169 4.39 6.13 19.02
C GLU A 169 4.73 7.60 19.26
N VAL A 170 5.26 8.29 18.25
CA VAL A 170 5.59 9.74 18.35
C VAL A 170 4.34 10.61 18.46
N ASP A 171 3.26 10.24 17.77
CA ASP A 171 2.00 11.01 17.80
C ASP A 171 1.06 10.57 18.95
N SER A 172 1.35 9.45 19.62
CA SER A 172 0.57 9.00 20.76
C SER A 172 0.80 9.89 21.99
N VAL A 173 -0.30 10.24 22.64
CA VAL A 173 -0.25 10.91 23.94
C VAL A 173 0.19 9.88 24.99
N PRO A 174 1.14 10.18 25.89
CA PRO A 174 1.48 9.28 27.00
C PRO A 174 0.24 8.85 27.78
N GLU A 175 0.23 7.59 28.20
CA GLU A 175 -0.94 6.99 28.88
C GLU A 175 -1.36 7.79 30.11
N GLU A 176 -0.38 8.28 30.87
CA GLU A 176 -0.59 9.12 32.06
C GLU A 176 -1.32 10.43 31.72
N LEU A 177 -0.96 11.06 30.58
CA LEU A 177 -1.59 12.30 30.14
C LEU A 177 -3.01 12.06 29.60
N ASP A 178 -3.24 10.94 28.91
CA ASP A 178 -4.58 10.55 28.43
C ASP A 178 -5.52 10.26 29.62
N GLU A 179 -5.03 9.57 30.68
CA GLU A 179 -5.81 9.33 31.90
C GLU A 179 -6.19 10.63 32.60
N ILE A 180 -5.23 11.57 32.74
CA ILE A 180 -5.48 12.89 33.35
C ILE A 180 -6.52 13.65 32.54
N SER A 181 -6.39 13.70 31.21
CA SER A 181 -7.32 14.39 30.33
C SER A 181 -8.73 13.80 30.38
N ARG A 182 -8.84 12.47 30.50
CA ARG A 182 -10.15 11.80 30.70
C ARG A 182 -10.79 12.15 32.04
N LYS A 183 -10.02 12.17 33.13
CA LYS A 183 -10.50 12.59 34.45
C LYS A 183 -10.94 14.04 34.46
N ILE A 184 -10.20 14.93 33.83
CA ILE A 184 -10.58 16.35 33.69
C ILE A 184 -11.93 16.48 33.00
N LYS A 185 -12.11 15.79 31.85
CA LYS A 185 -13.39 15.79 31.12
C LYS A 185 -14.55 15.25 31.95
N GLN A 186 -14.31 14.17 32.70
CA GLN A 186 -15.33 13.60 33.59
C GLN A 186 -15.74 14.58 34.68
N LEU A 187 -14.79 15.20 35.37
CA LEU A 187 -15.07 16.18 36.42
C LEU A 187 -15.70 17.47 35.88
N GLU A 188 -15.36 17.88 34.67
CA GLU A 188 -16.03 19.03 34.01
C GLU A 188 -17.50 18.73 33.74
N ILE A 189 -17.84 17.53 33.27
CA ILE A 189 -19.23 17.09 33.09
C ILE A 189 -19.96 17.04 34.43
N GLU A 190 -19.32 16.47 35.46
CA GLU A 190 -19.89 16.38 36.81
C GLU A 190 -20.13 17.77 37.42
N ARG A 191 -19.18 18.70 37.26
CA ARG A 191 -19.30 20.08 37.67
C ARG A 191 -20.52 20.78 37.02
N GLU A 192 -20.76 20.58 35.74
CA GLU A 192 -21.90 21.13 35.05
C GLU A 192 -23.26 20.54 35.52
N ALA A 193 -23.25 19.25 35.90
CA ALA A 193 -24.42 18.59 36.47
C ALA A 193 -24.75 19.16 37.88
N ILE A 194 -23.75 19.22 38.75
CA ILE A 194 -23.90 19.71 40.14
C ILE A 194 -24.24 21.22 40.19
N LYS A 195 -23.75 21.99 39.24
CA LYS A 195 -24.11 23.42 39.10
C LYS A 195 -25.58 23.63 38.92
N ARG A 196 -26.30 22.68 38.31
CA ARG A 196 -27.78 22.74 38.17
C ARG A 196 -28.48 22.37 39.47
N GLU A 197 -27.85 21.60 40.36
CA GLU A 197 -28.39 21.20 41.67
C GLU A 197 -28.08 22.20 42.78
N ASN A 198 -27.24 23.21 42.54
CA ASN A 198 -26.84 24.27 43.49
C ASN A 198 -26.10 23.78 44.74
N ASP A 199 -25.42 22.65 44.69
CA ASP A 199 -24.63 22.09 45.80
C ASP A 199 -23.24 22.77 45.87
N LYS A 200 -23.17 23.90 46.61
CA LYS A 200 -21.95 24.71 46.74
C LYS A 200 -20.74 23.97 47.28
N PRO A 201 -20.79 23.15 48.37
CA PRO A 201 -19.64 22.48 48.91
C PRO A 201 -19.03 21.46 47.93
N LYS A 202 -19.82 20.72 47.18
CA LYS A 202 -19.34 19.81 46.15
C LYS A 202 -18.72 20.53 44.95
N LEU A 203 -19.28 21.66 44.53
CA LEU A 203 -18.73 22.51 43.49
C LEU A 203 -17.33 23.01 43.81
N GLU A 204 -17.10 23.36 45.08
CA GLU A 204 -15.81 23.85 45.55
C GLU A 204 -14.75 22.74 45.60
N GLN A 205 -15.18 21.51 45.99
CA GLN A 205 -14.31 20.33 46.00
C GLN A 205 -13.87 19.95 44.59
N ILE A 206 -14.84 19.80 43.65
CA ILE A 206 -14.56 19.51 42.25
C ILE A 206 -13.70 20.59 41.59
N GLY A 207 -13.94 21.85 41.97
CA GLY A 207 -13.12 22.99 41.51
C GLY A 207 -11.64 22.88 41.88
N LYS A 208 -11.34 22.43 43.11
CA LYS A 208 -9.95 22.18 43.57
C LYS A 208 -9.30 21.03 42.85
N GLU A 209 -10.03 19.91 42.72
CA GLU A 209 -9.55 18.72 42.04
C GLU A 209 -9.28 18.97 40.54
N LEU A 210 -10.14 19.73 39.88
CA LEU A 210 -9.93 20.18 38.49
C LEU A 210 -8.71 21.08 38.35
N ALA A 211 -8.44 21.97 39.33
CA ALA A 211 -7.27 22.85 39.30
C ALA A 211 -5.97 22.04 39.41
N GLU A 212 -5.92 21.07 40.34
CA GLU A 212 -4.78 20.18 40.51
C GLU A 212 -4.50 19.33 39.29
N LEU A 213 -5.53 18.71 38.68
CA LEU A 213 -5.38 17.90 37.47
C LEU A 213 -4.96 18.72 36.26
N LYS A 214 -5.46 19.97 36.11
CA LYS A 214 -5.04 20.88 35.05
C LYS A 214 -3.59 21.36 35.21
N GLU A 215 -3.13 21.52 36.43
CA GLU A 215 -1.74 21.84 36.69
C GLU A 215 -0.82 20.67 36.36
N GLN A 216 -1.23 19.44 36.70
CA GLN A 216 -0.53 18.22 36.27
C GLN A 216 -0.51 18.07 34.74
N GLU A 217 -1.64 18.24 34.06
CA GLU A 217 -1.74 18.20 32.60
C GLU A 217 -0.78 19.20 31.93
N ASN A 218 -0.74 20.43 32.44
CA ASN A 218 0.17 21.46 31.96
C ASN A 218 1.65 21.11 32.22
N SER A 219 1.96 20.49 33.35
CA SER A 219 3.31 20.02 33.66
C SER A 219 3.76 18.94 32.69
N TYR A 220 2.92 17.94 32.40
CA TYR A 220 3.21 16.90 31.42
C TYR A 220 3.34 17.47 30.00
N ASN A 221 2.44 18.36 29.60
CA ASN A 221 2.54 19.04 28.31
C ASN A 221 3.84 19.84 28.18
N CYS A 222 4.25 20.55 29.23
CA CYS A 222 5.50 21.28 29.22
C CYS A 222 6.69 20.35 29.02
N LEU A 223 6.73 19.19 29.68
CA LEU A 223 7.76 18.18 29.50
C LEU A 223 7.80 17.61 28.08
N LEU A 224 6.65 17.35 27.47
CA LEU A 224 6.56 16.86 26.10
C LEU A 224 7.07 17.88 25.07
N TYR A 225 6.76 19.17 25.25
CA TYR A 225 7.20 20.22 24.33
C TYR A 225 8.63 20.70 24.56
N THR A 226 9.23 20.47 25.75
CA THR A 226 10.60 20.84 26.08
C THR A 226 11.60 19.69 25.90
N SER A 227 11.13 18.45 25.79
CA SER A 227 11.98 17.31 25.43
C SER A 227 12.40 17.44 23.97
N PRO A 228 13.70 17.27 23.63
CA PRO A 228 14.11 17.26 22.23
C PRO A 228 13.33 16.16 21.49
N SER A 229 12.61 16.59 20.45
CA SER A 229 11.85 15.66 19.62
C SER A 229 12.78 14.58 19.07
N PRO A 230 12.36 13.32 18.95
CA PRO A 230 13.10 12.30 18.21
C PRO A 230 13.45 12.72 16.76
N ARG A 231 12.88 13.83 16.30
CA ARG A 231 13.20 14.46 15.00
C ARG A 231 14.51 15.27 15.04
N ASP A 232 15.00 15.64 16.22
CA ASP A 232 16.17 16.51 16.40
C ASP A 232 17.45 15.71 16.76
N ILE A 233 17.35 14.38 16.83
CA ILE A 233 18.45 13.44 17.00
C ILE A 233 18.61 12.62 15.71
#